data_d884612bd6a043020d506270c8df8d91
#
_entry.id   d884612bd6a043020d506270c8df8d91
#
_cell.length_a   1.000
_cell.length_b   1.000
_cell.length_c   1.000
_cell.angle_alpha   90.00
_cell.angle_beta   90.00
_cell.angle_gamma   90.00
#
_symmetry.space_group_name_H-M   'P 1'
#
loop_
_entity.id
_entity.type
_entity.pdbx_description
1 polymer ?
#
loop_
_entity_poly.entity_id
_entity_poly.type
_entity_poly.pdbx_seq_one_letter_code
_entity_poly.pdbx_strand_id
1 'polypeptide(L)'
;SGDNLSGSVYVCQNNKLSRIAFTNREASLGKIYSRVTAFLGFKPWEHEYKIMGMAPYANSKASKSLKENVFDKLITVDSKSLKFVLKTKLSMNYCYKYLAENLQGERIDNISGALQLFTEEMLEKLVLSAVKKTKISTVLLSGGVFMNVKANHVISKIKSIKKLFVMPSCGDESLSIGAALHLYYQSTSNKNFSKSTLKNLYLGNNFGINDESIVLKKIKKIENLKFLI
;
A
#
# COMPACT_ATOMS: atom_id res chain seq x y z
N SER A 1 -0.50 -0.18 -11.15
CA SER A 1 -0.23 1.12 -11.80
C SER A 1 -1.12 1.24 -13.04
N GLY A 2 -2.35 1.74 -12.85
CA GLY A 2 -3.26 2.11 -13.93
C GLY A 2 -2.82 3.42 -14.59
N ASP A 3 -3.34 3.71 -15.79
CA ASP A 3 -3.18 4.98 -16.49
C ASP A 3 -1.73 5.44 -16.69
N ASN A 4 -0.77 4.51 -16.81
CA ASN A 4 0.66 4.76 -16.89
C ASN A 4 1.27 5.50 -15.68
N LEU A 5 0.55 5.57 -14.55
CA LEU A 5 1.01 6.17 -13.31
C LEU A 5 1.33 5.11 -12.26
N SER A 6 2.36 5.36 -11.46
CA SER A 6 2.73 4.52 -10.32
C SER A 6 2.42 5.15 -8.97
N GLY A 7 2.11 6.44 -8.96
CA GLY A 7 1.72 7.17 -7.77
C GLY A 7 1.22 8.57 -8.11
N SER A 8 0.38 9.12 -7.24
CA SER A 8 -0.16 10.46 -7.38
C SER A 8 -0.32 11.12 -6.03
N VAL A 9 -0.16 12.42 -5.98
CA VAL A 9 -0.42 13.25 -4.80
C VAL A 9 -1.58 14.19 -5.13
N TYR A 10 -2.59 14.15 -4.29
CA TYR A 10 -3.77 14.99 -4.40
C TYR A 10 -3.89 15.89 -3.18
N VAL A 11 -4.51 17.06 -3.38
CA VAL A 11 -4.96 17.95 -2.31
C VAL A 11 -6.48 18.06 -2.39
N CYS A 12 -7.14 17.87 -1.25
CA CYS A 12 -8.57 18.09 -1.12
C CYS A 12 -8.79 19.34 -0.27
N GLN A 13 -9.33 20.39 -0.88
CA GLN A 13 -9.70 21.64 -0.22
C GLN A 13 -11.04 22.13 -0.77
N ASN A 14 -11.91 22.64 0.09
CA ASN A 14 -13.23 23.15 -0.26
C ASN A 14 -14.05 22.13 -1.09
N ASN A 15 -14.00 20.86 -0.70
CA ASN A 15 -14.63 19.75 -1.40
C ASN A 15 -14.15 19.52 -2.84
N LYS A 16 -13.01 20.09 -3.22
CA LYS A 16 -12.39 19.89 -4.53
C LYS A 16 -11.11 19.07 -4.38
N LEU A 17 -11.05 17.95 -5.11
CA LEU A 17 -9.86 17.12 -5.20
C LEU A 17 -9.01 17.56 -6.42
N SER A 18 -7.78 17.94 -6.18
CA SER A 18 -6.85 18.41 -7.23
C SER A 18 -5.55 17.62 -7.18
N ARG A 19 -5.16 17.04 -8.32
CA ARG A 19 -3.87 16.36 -8.42
C ARG A 19 -2.75 17.39 -8.56
N ILE A 20 -1.79 17.34 -7.64
CA ILE A 20 -0.67 18.28 -7.59
C ILE A 20 0.66 17.67 -8.04
N ALA A 21 0.75 16.34 -8.04
CA ALA A 21 1.92 15.62 -8.54
C ALA A 21 1.53 14.19 -8.97
N PHE A 22 2.36 13.61 -9.85
CA PHE A 22 2.26 12.21 -10.23
C PHE A 22 3.64 11.65 -10.56
N THR A 23 3.78 10.35 -10.39
CA THR A 23 4.95 9.54 -10.76
C THR A 23 4.57 8.64 -11.93
N ASN A 24 5.37 8.64 -12.97
CA ASN A 24 5.21 7.74 -14.12
C ASN A 24 5.48 6.28 -13.71
N ARG A 25 4.95 5.35 -14.48
CA ARG A 25 5.06 3.90 -14.24
C ARG A 25 6.50 3.39 -14.18
N GLU A 26 7.44 4.08 -14.83
CA GLU A 26 8.86 3.71 -14.89
C GLU A 26 9.54 3.77 -13.53
N ALA A 27 9.15 4.70 -12.64
CA ALA A 27 9.71 4.88 -11.30
C ALA A 27 8.81 4.26 -10.21
N SER A 28 8.28 3.08 -10.45
CA SER A 28 7.32 2.44 -9.55
C SER A 28 7.99 1.71 -8.39
N LEU A 29 7.76 2.19 -7.17
CA LEU A 29 8.15 1.49 -5.94
C LEU A 29 7.48 0.11 -5.82
N GLY A 30 6.19 0.01 -6.14
CA GLY A 30 5.46 -1.26 -6.13
C GLY A 30 6.02 -2.29 -7.13
N LYS A 31 6.56 -1.85 -8.27
CA LYS A 31 7.22 -2.76 -9.21
C LYS A 31 8.53 -3.30 -8.68
N ILE A 32 9.33 -2.51 -7.97
CA ILE A 32 10.54 -2.99 -7.31
C ILE A 32 10.15 -4.10 -6.31
N TYR A 33 9.15 -3.84 -5.47
CA TYR A 33 8.66 -4.80 -4.49
C TYR A 33 8.20 -6.11 -5.15
N SER A 34 7.36 -6.00 -6.19
CA SER A 34 6.85 -7.15 -6.95
C SER A 34 7.96 -7.93 -7.67
N ARG A 35 9.02 -7.27 -8.18
CA ARG A 35 10.16 -7.95 -8.82
C ARG A 35 11.03 -8.69 -7.81
N VAL A 36 11.23 -8.15 -6.61
CA VAL A 36 11.89 -8.87 -5.52
C VAL A 36 11.04 -10.07 -5.08
N THR A 37 9.73 -9.92 -4.99
CA THR A 37 8.81 -11.03 -4.70
C THR A 37 9.00 -12.18 -5.69
N ALA A 38 9.05 -11.86 -7.00
CA ALA A 38 9.33 -12.85 -8.05
C ALA A 38 10.72 -13.47 -7.92
N PHE A 39 11.75 -12.66 -7.65
CA PHE A 39 13.14 -13.12 -7.51
C PHE A 39 13.27 -14.14 -6.36
N LEU A 40 12.57 -13.93 -5.26
CA LEU A 40 12.57 -14.83 -4.12
C LEU A 40 11.67 -16.08 -4.32
N GLY A 41 11.13 -16.29 -5.53
CA GLY A 41 10.32 -17.47 -5.86
C GLY A 41 8.88 -17.40 -5.40
N PHE A 42 8.40 -16.24 -4.97
CA PHE A 42 7.00 -16.03 -4.58
C PHE A 42 6.17 -15.47 -5.73
N LYS A 43 4.83 -15.62 -5.63
CA LYS A 43 3.90 -15.14 -6.65
C LYS A 43 3.76 -13.61 -6.55
N PRO A 44 4.21 -12.84 -7.56
CA PRO A 44 4.00 -11.40 -7.59
C PRO A 44 2.51 -11.04 -7.56
N TRP A 45 2.17 -9.91 -6.97
CA TRP A 45 0.81 -9.36 -6.79
C TRP A 45 -0.04 -10.06 -5.72
N GLU A 46 0.47 -11.17 -5.16
CA GLU A 46 -0.25 -11.93 -4.13
C GLU A 46 0.60 -12.16 -2.87
N HIS A 47 1.91 -12.30 -3.01
CA HIS A 47 2.77 -12.74 -1.90
C HIS A 47 3.71 -11.65 -1.35
N GLU A 48 3.53 -10.39 -1.69
CA GLU A 48 4.33 -9.27 -1.19
C GLU A 48 4.30 -9.18 0.34
N TYR A 49 3.18 -9.55 0.96
CA TYR A 49 3.05 -9.59 2.41
C TYR A 49 4.01 -10.60 3.08
N LYS A 50 4.39 -11.68 2.39
CA LYS A 50 5.37 -12.66 2.89
C LYS A 50 6.75 -12.02 3.00
N ILE A 51 7.14 -11.24 1.99
CA ILE A 51 8.41 -10.51 1.99
C ILE A 51 8.42 -9.49 3.14
N MET A 52 7.35 -8.72 3.31
CA MET A 52 7.18 -7.81 4.45
C MET A 52 7.29 -8.55 5.79
N GLY A 53 6.68 -9.75 5.90
CA GLY A 53 6.70 -10.58 7.11
C GLY A 53 8.07 -11.16 7.44
N MET A 54 8.95 -11.36 6.44
CA MET A 54 10.32 -11.85 6.65
C MET A 54 11.30 -10.73 7.06
N ALA A 55 11.01 -9.48 6.76
CA ALA A 55 11.90 -8.35 7.05
C ALA A 55 12.35 -8.24 8.53
N PRO A 56 11.52 -8.53 9.55
CA PRO A 56 11.96 -8.47 10.95
C PRO A 56 13.04 -9.47 11.34
N TYR A 57 13.24 -10.54 10.59
CA TYR A 57 14.24 -11.57 10.86
C TYR A 57 15.61 -11.25 10.25
N ALA A 58 15.70 -10.14 9.53
CA ALA A 58 16.91 -9.72 8.83
C ALA A 58 18.01 -9.23 9.78
N ASN A 59 19.27 -9.46 9.38
CA ASN A 59 20.38 -8.80 10.03
C ASN A 59 20.41 -7.31 9.62
N SER A 60 20.33 -6.41 10.60
CA SER A 60 20.21 -4.96 10.36
C SER A 60 21.38 -4.38 9.55
N LYS A 61 22.62 -4.84 9.81
CA LYS A 61 23.81 -4.35 9.09
C LYS A 61 23.81 -4.81 7.65
N ALA A 62 23.50 -6.09 7.42
CA ALA A 62 23.42 -6.65 6.07
C ALA A 62 22.29 -6.00 5.26
N SER A 63 21.10 -5.84 5.85
CA SER A 63 19.97 -5.18 5.19
C SER A 63 20.27 -3.74 4.83
N LYS A 64 20.91 -2.99 5.72
CA LYS A 64 21.32 -1.61 5.42
C LYS A 64 22.32 -1.55 4.27
N SER A 65 23.33 -2.40 4.28
CA SER A 65 24.30 -2.50 3.19
C SER A 65 23.66 -2.85 1.85
N LEU A 66 22.74 -3.83 1.83
CA LEU A 66 22.01 -4.18 0.60
C LEU A 66 21.11 -3.04 0.12
N LYS A 67 20.41 -2.34 1.04
CA LYS A 67 19.63 -1.16 0.70
C LYS A 67 20.49 -0.12 -0.03
N GLU A 68 21.63 0.25 0.57
CA GLU A 68 22.54 1.29 0.04
C GLU A 68 23.18 0.87 -1.30
N ASN A 69 23.57 -0.39 -1.44
CA ASN A 69 24.30 -0.89 -2.61
C ASN A 69 23.39 -1.28 -3.78
N VAL A 70 22.12 -1.63 -3.53
CA VAL A 70 21.22 -2.13 -4.55
C VAL A 70 20.01 -1.20 -4.73
N PHE A 71 19.21 -1.03 -3.69
CA PHE A 71 17.90 -0.35 -3.83
C PHE A 71 18.03 1.17 -3.98
N ASP A 72 18.93 1.82 -3.24
CA ASP A 72 19.14 3.27 -3.30
C ASP A 72 19.67 3.75 -4.65
N LYS A 73 20.11 2.83 -5.51
CA LYS A 73 20.56 3.13 -6.88
C LYS A 73 19.42 3.16 -7.90
N LEU A 74 18.22 2.71 -7.54
CA LEU A 74 17.11 2.55 -8.47
C LEU A 74 16.27 3.82 -8.61
N ILE A 75 15.66 4.27 -7.51
CA ILE A 75 14.81 5.46 -7.48
C ILE A 75 15.10 6.31 -6.25
N THR A 76 14.65 7.54 -6.27
CA THR A 76 14.61 8.43 -5.12
C THR A 76 13.36 9.31 -5.16
N VAL A 77 13.10 10.06 -4.08
CA VAL A 77 12.02 11.05 -4.03
C VAL A 77 12.56 12.43 -4.37
N ASP A 78 12.01 13.05 -5.39
CA ASP A 78 12.14 14.50 -5.60
C ASP A 78 11.11 15.23 -4.74
N SER A 79 11.58 15.82 -3.65
CA SER A 79 10.76 16.55 -2.69
C SER A 79 10.11 17.81 -3.25
N LYS A 80 10.68 18.42 -4.29
CA LYS A 80 10.12 19.62 -4.92
C LYS A 80 8.93 19.28 -5.80
N SER A 81 9.06 18.26 -6.64
CA SER A 81 7.99 17.80 -7.54
C SER A 81 7.06 16.76 -6.94
N LEU A 82 7.33 16.26 -5.72
CA LEU A 82 6.54 15.25 -5.00
C LEU A 82 6.33 13.96 -5.79
N LYS A 83 7.40 13.44 -6.37
CA LYS A 83 7.35 12.22 -7.18
C LYS A 83 8.58 11.34 -6.97
N PHE A 84 8.46 10.07 -7.27
CA PHE A 84 9.62 9.21 -7.45
C PHE A 84 10.29 9.53 -8.79
N VAL A 85 11.62 9.55 -8.78
CA VAL A 85 12.44 9.76 -9.97
C VAL A 85 13.48 8.65 -10.07
N LEU A 86 13.77 8.23 -11.29
CA LEU A 86 14.80 7.24 -11.57
C LEU A 86 16.19 7.83 -11.26
N LYS A 87 17.04 7.04 -10.62
CA LYS A 87 18.49 7.29 -10.48
C LYS A 87 19.31 6.54 -11.55
N THR A 88 18.64 5.76 -12.37
CA THR A 88 19.22 4.94 -13.44
C THR A 88 18.41 5.11 -14.72
N LYS A 89 18.96 4.72 -15.87
CA LYS A 89 18.22 4.64 -17.14
C LYS A 89 17.27 3.43 -17.20
N LEU A 90 17.34 2.53 -16.21
CA LEU A 90 16.51 1.33 -16.13
C LEU A 90 15.11 1.65 -15.60
N SER A 91 14.08 1.29 -16.36
CA SER A 91 12.69 1.33 -15.85
C SER A 91 12.47 0.24 -14.81
N MET A 92 11.75 0.55 -13.73
CA MET A 92 11.43 -0.43 -12.67
C MET A 92 10.50 -1.54 -13.15
N ASN A 93 9.87 -1.38 -14.31
CA ASN A 93 9.14 -2.48 -14.96
C ASN A 93 10.09 -3.64 -15.37
N TYR A 94 11.33 -3.34 -15.66
CA TYR A 94 12.34 -4.28 -16.20
C TYR A 94 13.52 -4.51 -15.25
N CYS A 95 13.43 -4.10 -13.98
CA CYS A 95 14.55 -4.19 -13.04
C CYS A 95 14.86 -5.62 -12.54
N TYR A 96 14.12 -6.65 -12.96
CA TYR A 96 14.30 -8.03 -12.48
C TYR A 96 15.74 -8.53 -12.69
N LYS A 97 16.31 -8.37 -13.89
CA LYS A 97 17.69 -8.81 -14.19
C LYS A 97 18.70 -8.11 -13.28
N TYR A 98 18.59 -6.80 -13.12
CA TYR A 98 19.46 -6.03 -12.22
C TYR A 98 19.36 -6.56 -10.78
N LEU A 99 18.15 -6.82 -10.28
CA LEU A 99 17.95 -7.35 -8.94
C LEU A 99 18.55 -8.75 -8.79
N ALA A 100 18.36 -9.63 -9.78
CA ALA A 100 18.92 -10.97 -9.76
C ALA A 100 20.46 -10.95 -9.71
N GLU A 101 21.11 -10.11 -10.52
CA GLU A 101 22.56 -9.96 -10.57
C GLU A 101 23.15 -9.41 -9.25
N ASN A 102 22.42 -8.54 -8.55
CA ASN A 102 22.92 -7.87 -7.34
C ASN A 102 22.43 -8.48 -6.01
N LEU A 103 21.47 -9.40 -6.05
CA LEU A 103 20.91 -10.06 -4.87
C LEU A 103 21.23 -11.56 -4.82
N GLN A 104 21.84 -12.11 -5.87
CA GLN A 104 22.18 -13.54 -5.92
C GLN A 104 23.14 -13.91 -4.78
N GLY A 105 22.82 -15.00 -4.07
CA GLY A 105 23.61 -15.48 -2.94
C GLY A 105 23.31 -14.80 -1.60
N GLU A 106 22.50 -13.74 -1.59
CA GLU A 106 22.08 -13.08 -0.36
C GLU A 106 20.96 -13.84 0.34
N ARG A 107 20.89 -13.74 1.65
CA ARG A 107 19.84 -14.36 2.46
C ARG A 107 18.49 -13.69 2.21
N ILE A 108 17.44 -14.50 2.11
CA ILE A 108 16.06 -14.05 1.85
C ILE A 108 15.58 -12.99 2.86
N ASP A 109 15.87 -13.20 4.15
CA ASP A 109 15.49 -12.26 5.21
C ASP A 109 16.24 -10.92 5.08
N ASN A 110 17.54 -10.92 4.73
CA ASN A 110 18.32 -9.70 4.52
C ASN A 110 17.83 -8.91 3.31
N ILE A 111 17.49 -9.59 2.20
CA ILE A 111 16.87 -8.96 1.03
C ILE A 111 15.53 -8.34 1.40
N SER A 112 14.70 -9.09 2.14
CA SER A 112 13.40 -8.63 2.62
C SER A 112 13.52 -7.40 3.52
N GLY A 113 14.48 -7.42 4.46
CA GLY A 113 14.78 -6.30 5.34
C GLY A 113 15.26 -5.06 4.59
N ALA A 114 16.17 -5.24 3.62
CA ALA A 114 16.68 -4.16 2.77
C ALA A 114 15.58 -3.49 1.94
N LEU A 115 14.73 -4.30 1.30
CA LEU A 115 13.57 -3.82 0.55
C LEU A 115 12.58 -3.08 1.44
N GLN A 116 12.31 -3.59 2.64
CA GLN A 116 11.40 -2.97 3.59
C GLN A 116 11.92 -1.61 4.06
N LEU A 117 13.18 -1.53 4.49
CA LEU A 117 13.84 -0.26 4.87
C LEU A 117 13.78 0.77 3.73
N PHE A 118 14.08 0.34 2.51
CA PHE A 118 13.98 1.20 1.33
C PHE A 118 12.56 1.70 1.10
N THR A 119 11.57 0.82 1.21
CA THR A 119 10.16 1.16 1.01
C THR A 119 9.67 2.17 2.05
N GLU A 120 10.00 1.94 3.31
CA GLU A 120 9.65 2.82 4.43
C GLU A 120 10.25 4.22 4.22
N GLU A 121 11.53 4.30 3.91
CA GLU A 121 12.23 5.58 3.67
C GLU A 121 11.64 6.34 2.47
N MET A 122 11.37 5.67 1.37
CA MET A 122 10.81 6.30 0.18
C MET A 122 9.41 6.87 0.45
N LEU A 123 8.56 6.13 1.13
CA LEU A 123 7.19 6.55 1.44
C LEU A 123 7.18 7.65 2.51
N GLU A 124 7.98 7.51 3.57
CA GLU A 124 8.12 8.56 4.58
C GLU A 124 8.57 9.87 3.97
N LYS A 125 9.62 9.85 3.14
CA LYS A 125 10.16 11.02 2.47
C LYS A 125 9.14 11.69 1.55
N LEU A 126 8.36 10.91 0.79
CA LEU A 126 7.32 11.44 -0.10
C LEU A 126 6.21 12.12 0.70
N VAL A 127 5.68 11.44 1.72
CA VAL A 127 4.59 11.95 2.55
C VAL A 127 5.04 13.18 3.34
N LEU A 128 6.21 13.14 3.96
CA LEU A 128 6.78 14.28 4.70
C LEU A 128 6.96 15.49 3.78
N SER A 129 7.45 15.29 2.55
CA SER A 129 7.61 16.35 1.56
C SER A 129 6.26 16.94 1.14
N ALA A 130 5.25 16.09 0.94
CA ALA A 130 3.89 16.52 0.61
C ALA A 130 3.28 17.37 1.74
N VAL A 131 3.36 16.93 2.99
CA VAL A 131 2.88 17.66 4.16
C VAL A 131 3.60 18.99 4.32
N LYS A 132 4.93 19.02 4.16
CA LYS A 132 5.73 20.27 4.22
C LYS A 132 5.34 21.26 3.13
N LYS A 133 5.12 20.78 1.90
CA LYS A 133 4.77 21.65 0.75
C LYS A 133 3.36 22.18 0.84
N THR A 134 2.38 21.34 1.21
CA THR A 134 0.96 21.70 1.22
C THR A 134 0.52 22.38 2.51
N LYS A 135 1.28 22.21 3.60
CA LYS A 135 0.90 22.61 4.97
C LYS A 135 -0.37 21.91 5.49
N ILE A 136 -0.80 20.82 4.84
CA ILE A 136 -1.97 20.04 5.24
C ILE A 136 -1.48 18.88 6.11
N SER A 137 -2.02 18.76 7.34
CA SER A 137 -1.62 17.77 8.33
C SER A 137 -2.55 16.56 8.40
N THR A 138 -3.64 16.54 7.62
CA THR A 138 -4.50 15.36 7.45
C THR A 138 -4.08 14.62 6.19
N VAL A 139 -3.69 13.36 6.34
CA VAL A 139 -3.17 12.53 5.26
C VAL A 139 -4.06 11.32 5.06
N LEU A 140 -4.42 11.05 3.80
CA LEU A 140 -5.15 9.87 3.39
C LEU A 140 -4.25 9.05 2.45
N LEU A 141 -4.14 7.76 2.70
CA LEU A 141 -3.32 6.83 1.92
C LEU A 141 -4.22 5.78 1.27
N SER A 142 -3.99 5.52 -0.02
CA SER A 142 -4.66 4.47 -0.79
C SER A 142 -3.74 4.00 -1.92
N GLY A 143 -3.98 2.80 -2.43
CA GLY A 143 -3.15 2.12 -3.42
C GLY A 143 -2.38 0.95 -2.80
N GLY A 144 -2.15 -0.12 -3.58
CA GLY A 144 -1.62 -1.40 -3.10
C GLY A 144 -0.32 -1.32 -2.29
N VAL A 145 0.55 -0.33 -2.53
CA VAL A 145 1.78 -0.13 -1.72
C VAL A 145 1.45 0.17 -0.26
N PHE A 146 0.31 0.80 0.02
CA PHE A 146 -0.13 1.10 1.39
C PHE A 146 -0.82 -0.08 2.10
N MET A 147 -0.87 -1.27 1.50
CA MET A 147 -1.08 -2.52 2.23
C MET A 147 0.12 -2.85 3.13
N ASN A 148 1.26 -2.18 2.93
CA ASN A 148 2.45 -2.32 3.75
C ASN A 148 2.23 -1.63 5.12
N VAL A 149 1.75 -2.39 6.09
CA VAL A 149 1.41 -1.89 7.44
C VAL A 149 2.64 -1.35 8.19
N LYS A 150 3.84 -1.85 7.91
CA LYS A 150 5.07 -1.35 8.53
C LYS A 150 5.41 0.04 8.02
N ALA A 151 5.31 0.27 6.72
CA ALA A 151 5.49 1.61 6.14
C ALA A 151 4.42 2.59 6.65
N ASN A 152 3.17 2.16 6.76
CA ASN A 152 2.11 2.97 7.35
C ASN A 152 2.40 3.34 8.81
N HIS A 153 2.97 2.41 9.58
CA HIS A 153 3.40 2.68 10.95
C HIS A 153 4.52 3.72 11.02
N VAL A 154 5.51 3.68 10.13
CA VAL A 154 6.56 4.73 10.04
C VAL A 154 5.94 6.08 9.72
N ILE A 155 5.04 6.14 8.72
CA ILE A 155 4.33 7.37 8.35
C ILE A 155 3.50 7.91 9.52
N SER A 156 2.85 7.05 10.30
CA SER A 156 2.04 7.48 11.46
C SER A 156 2.84 8.19 12.55
N LYS A 157 4.15 7.96 12.61
CA LYS A 157 5.06 8.62 13.57
C LYS A 157 5.55 9.99 13.13
N ILE A 158 5.23 10.44 11.92
CA ILE A 158 5.62 11.76 11.43
C ILE A 158 4.89 12.83 12.25
N LYS A 159 5.63 13.59 13.06
CA LYS A 159 5.06 14.58 14.00
C LYS A 159 4.19 15.65 13.34
N SER A 160 4.41 15.97 12.08
CA SER A 160 3.62 16.96 11.34
C SER A 160 2.27 16.43 10.85
N ILE A 161 2.00 15.14 10.95
CA ILE A 161 0.71 14.52 10.62
C ILE A 161 -0.17 14.52 11.87
N LYS A 162 -1.29 15.22 11.83
CA LYS A 162 -2.28 15.26 12.92
C LYS A 162 -3.35 14.17 12.79
N LYS A 163 -3.69 13.82 11.56
CA LYS A 163 -4.65 12.75 11.25
C LYS A 163 -4.15 11.93 10.08
N LEU A 164 -4.11 10.62 10.26
CA LEU A 164 -3.79 9.66 9.22
C LEU A 164 -4.98 8.73 9.02
N PHE A 165 -5.40 8.56 7.77
CA PHE A 165 -6.35 7.55 7.36
C PHE A 165 -5.73 6.70 6.26
N VAL A 166 -5.70 5.39 6.47
CA VAL A 166 -5.30 4.41 5.45
C VAL A 166 -6.57 3.68 5.03
N MET A 167 -6.84 3.64 3.73
CA MET A 167 -8.00 2.90 3.22
C MET A 167 -7.85 1.42 3.62
N PRO A 168 -8.83 0.82 4.32
CA PRO A 168 -8.70 -0.55 4.84
C PRO A 168 -8.47 -1.60 3.75
N SER A 169 -9.01 -1.40 2.56
CA SER A 169 -8.75 -2.19 1.36
C SER A 169 -8.08 -1.29 0.33
N CYS A 170 -6.74 -1.29 0.33
CA CYS A 170 -5.96 -0.35 -0.47
C CYS A 170 -5.80 -0.76 -1.94
N GLY A 171 -6.25 -1.94 -2.34
CA GLY A 171 -6.10 -2.47 -3.69
C GLY A 171 -7.13 -1.92 -4.70
N ASP A 172 -7.14 -2.52 -5.88
CA ASP A 172 -8.04 -2.14 -6.98
C ASP A 172 -9.51 -2.42 -6.65
N GLU A 173 -9.79 -3.33 -5.71
CA GLU A 173 -11.13 -3.66 -5.22
C GLU A 173 -11.87 -2.44 -4.63
N SER A 174 -11.16 -1.50 -4.03
CA SER A 174 -11.77 -0.29 -3.47
C SER A 174 -12.17 0.76 -4.50
N LEU A 175 -11.80 0.59 -5.78
CA LEU A 175 -12.20 1.50 -6.85
C LEU A 175 -13.71 1.53 -7.04
N SER A 176 -14.39 0.40 -6.86
CA SER A 176 -15.86 0.32 -6.93
C SER A 176 -16.54 1.17 -5.86
N ILE A 177 -16.01 1.16 -4.64
CA ILE A 177 -16.48 1.99 -3.53
C ILE A 177 -16.24 3.48 -3.86
N GLY A 178 -15.06 3.81 -4.36
CA GLY A 178 -14.71 5.17 -4.76
C GLY A 178 -15.62 5.71 -5.87
N ALA A 179 -15.90 4.90 -6.88
CA ALA A 179 -16.79 5.27 -7.98
C ALA A 179 -18.23 5.52 -7.49
N ALA A 180 -18.76 4.63 -6.65
CA ALA A 180 -20.10 4.78 -6.07
C ALA A 180 -20.22 6.04 -5.22
N LEU A 181 -19.25 6.29 -4.33
CA LEU A 181 -19.20 7.50 -3.51
C LEU A 181 -19.06 8.77 -4.35
N HIS A 182 -18.29 8.73 -5.42
CA HIS A 182 -18.11 9.88 -6.31
C HIS A 182 -19.42 10.24 -7.02
N LEU A 183 -20.13 9.25 -7.56
CA LEU A 183 -21.43 9.46 -8.20
C LEU A 183 -22.49 9.97 -7.20
N TYR A 184 -22.53 9.37 -6.02
CA TYR A 184 -23.42 9.82 -4.94
C TYR A 184 -23.14 11.26 -4.55
N TYR A 185 -21.87 11.65 -4.43
CA TYR A 185 -21.47 13.01 -4.11
C TYR A 185 -21.85 14.02 -5.20
N GLN A 186 -21.74 13.63 -6.47
CA GLN A 186 -22.16 14.47 -7.60
C GLN A 186 -23.67 14.63 -7.69
N SER A 187 -24.44 13.57 -7.42
CA SER A 187 -25.91 13.57 -7.52
C SER A 187 -26.60 14.25 -6.35
N THR A 188 -26.02 14.21 -5.17
CA THR A 188 -26.53 14.88 -3.97
C THR A 188 -25.95 16.30 -3.94
N SER A 189 -26.73 17.30 -4.43
CA SER A 189 -26.33 18.71 -4.36
C SER A 189 -25.75 19.00 -2.97
N ASN A 190 -24.46 18.98 -2.80
CA ASN A 190 -23.52 19.29 -1.69
C ASN A 190 -24.08 19.59 -0.27
N LYS A 191 -25.37 19.81 -0.11
CA LYS A 191 -26.00 20.26 1.13
C LYS A 191 -26.39 19.15 2.11
N ASN A 192 -26.56 17.92 1.63
CA ASN A 192 -27.06 16.80 2.43
C ASN A 192 -26.12 15.58 2.44
N PHE A 193 -24.84 15.75 2.12
CA PHE A 193 -23.89 14.66 2.24
C PHE A 193 -23.74 14.28 3.72
N SER A 194 -24.30 13.13 4.09
CA SER A 194 -24.08 12.56 5.41
C SER A 194 -22.60 12.27 5.58
N LYS A 195 -21.93 12.96 6.50
CA LYS A 195 -20.53 12.71 6.86
C LYS A 195 -20.41 11.40 7.64
N SER A 196 -20.80 10.29 7.02
CA SER A 196 -20.59 8.98 7.61
C SER A 196 -19.10 8.65 7.53
N THR A 197 -18.47 8.42 8.66
CA THR A 197 -17.11 7.89 8.71
C THR A 197 -17.18 6.37 8.63
N LEU A 198 -16.38 5.79 7.73
CA LEU A 198 -16.19 4.35 7.70
C LEU A 198 -15.51 3.91 9.02
N LYS A 199 -16.27 3.28 9.90
CA LYS A 199 -15.79 2.85 11.23
C LYS A 199 -15.08 1.50 11.15
N ASN A 200 -15.55 0.61 10.30
CA ASN A 200 -15.01 -0.74 10.07
C ASN A 200 -15.48 -1.25 8.70
N LEU A 201 -14.99 -2.44 8.32
CA LEU A 201 -15.37 -3.14 7.08
C LEU A 201 -16.42 -4.23 7.30
N TYR A 202 -16.98 -4.36 8.51
CA TYR A 202 -18.08 -5.29 8.77
C TYR A 202 -19.39 -4.69 8.25
N LEU A 203 -19.53 -4.70 6.92
CA LEU A 203 -20.65 -4.08 6.20
C LEU A 203 -21.79 -5.07 5.86
N GLY A 204 -21.59 -6.34 6.21
CA GLY A 204 -22.59 -7.40 6.03
C GLY A 204 -23.71 -7.33 7.07
N ASN A 205 -24.73 -8.16 6.88
CA ASN A 205 -25.81 -8.30 7.83
C ASN A 205 -25.30 -8.84 9.17
N ASN A 206 -25.78 -8.30 10.25
CA ASN A 206 -25.59 -8.88 11.58
C ASN A 206 -26.55 -10.06 11.74
N PHE A 207 -25.98 -11.25 11.96
CA PHE A 207 -26.75 -12.43 12.34
C PHE A 207 -26.85 -12.49 13.86
N GLY A 208 -28.05 -12.64 14.39
CA GLY A 208 -28.26 -12.81 15.84
C GLY A 208 -27.98 -14.24 16.28
N ILE A 209 -27.83 -14.45 17.59
CA ILE A 209 -27.63 -15.80 18.21
C ILE A 209 -28.72 -16.79 17.76
N ASN A 210 -29.94 -16.31 17.50
CA ASN A 210 -31.03 -17.14 17.00
C ASN A 210 -30.78 -17.65 15.58
N ASP A 211 -30.16 -16.83 14.71
CA ASP A 211 -29.83 -17.21 13.33
C ASP A 211 -28.74 -18.29 13.31
N GLU A 212 -27.74 -18.18 14.18
CA GLU A 212 -26.70 -19.22 14.38
C GLU A 212 -27.33 -20.53 14.84
N SER A 213 -28.26 -20.50 15.78
CA SER A 213 -28.96 -21.69 16.26
C SER A 213 -29.80 -22.37 15.19
N ILE A 214 -30.42 -21.61 14.30
CA ILE A 214 -31.20 -22.12 13.16
C ILE A 214 -30.27 -22.79 12.13
N VAL A 215 -29.14 -22.13 11.82
CA VAL A 215 -28.13 -22.69 10.89
C VAL A 215 -27.54 -23.97 11.44
N LEU A 216 -27.13 -24.01 12.70
CA LEU A 216 -26.59 -25.21 13.37
C LEU A 216 -27.60 -26.36 13.40
N LYS A 217 -28.90 -26.08 13.65
CA LYS A 217 -29.95 -27.10 13.57
C LYS A 217 -30.13 -27.65 12.15
N LYS A 218 -30.00 -26.81 11.12
CA LYS A 218 -30.06 -27.23 9.71
C LYS A 218 -28.85 -28.07 9.34
N ILE A 219 -27.64 -27.68 9.76
CA ILE A 219 -26.39 -28.41 9.50
C ILE A 219 -26.43 -29.80 10.15
N LYS A 220 -26.89 -29.90 11.40
CA LYS A 220 -27.04 -31.21 12.11
C LYS A 220 -28.03 -32.17 11.43
N LYS A 221 -28.96 -31.70 10.61
CA LYS A 221 -29.89 -32.51 9.83
C LYS A 221 -29.29 -33.07 8.53
N ILE A 222 -28.10 -32.57 8.12
CA ILE A 222 -27.41 -33.04 6.91
C ILE A 222 -26.45 -34.15 7.35
N GLU A 223 -26.85 -35.42 7.18
CA GLU A 223 -26.13 -36.62 7.65
C GLU A 223 -24.68 -36.76 7.13
N ASN A 224 -24.30 -36.04 6.09
CA ASN A 224 -22.98 -36.13 5.47
C ASN A 224 -21.96 -35.06 5.95
N LEU A 225 -22.26 -34.25 6.94
CA LEU A 225 -21.36 -33.20 7.49
C LEU A 225 -20.74 -33.59 8.85
N LYS A 226 -20.48 -34.87 9.08
CA LYS A 226 -19.86 -35.36 10.34
C LYS A 226 -18.40 -34.90 10.58
N PHE A 227 -17.81 -34.08 9.72
CA PHE A 227 -16.38 -33.74 9.79
C PHE A 227 -16.08 -32.25 10.01
N LEU A 228 -17.04 -31.41 10.41
CA LEU A 228 -16.84 -29.97 10.61
C LEU A 228 -17.19 -29.49 12.03
N ILE A 229 -17.08 -30.34 13.02
CA ILE A 229 -17.17 -29.94 14.44
C ILE A 229 -15.97 -30.48 15.19
#